data_16fc574ede1ffde0ff4c7eeb27b702fc
#
_entry.id   16fc574ede1ffde0ff4c7eeb27b702fc
#
_cell.length_a   1.000
_cell.length_b   1.000
_cell.length_c   1.000
_cell.angle_alpha   90.00
_cell.angle_beta   90.00
_cell.angle_gamma   90.00
#
_symmetry.space_group_name_H-M   'P 1'
#
loop_
_entity.id
_entity.type
_entity.pdbx_description
1 polymer ?
#
loop_
_entity_poly.entity_id
_entity_poly.type
_entity_poly.pdbx_seq_one_letter_code
_entity_poly.pdbx_strand_id
1 'polypeptide(L)'
;MFNYAEMTTAELIALLFKEEDRATLEHARELISRGEEAARPLREILANEDYWYEGHGGDHWIVVHAINILGAMRDEQALPLLIEMVPHAYFSNHEAAVEVLPAALGNYGETAVEPYMKFIDEYRGAYKDNPDFAHCRNTVSAALTRIALNNEAVRPRVADFVMGLFAAPQEDDIIFLSFSSGHPVALDKEPGKERGLKAVRAAYERRVISQEMNGSFKEFTRMVRERQPSLFNDLRSNLLDFYSPGEIRRRQKERAERQEDDPYRQDTKPLVPAGYTMAEGGGLQRTEKVGRNDPCPCGSGKKYKKCCGQQD
;
A
#
# COMPACT_ATOMS: atom_id res chain seq x y z
N MET A 1 -10.11 -25.78 -10.85
CA MET A 1 -10.05 -24.37 -11.30
C MET A 1 -11.36 -23.75 -10.85
N PHE A 2 -11.31 -22.67 -10.07
CA PHE A 2 -12.53 -22.02 -9.57
C PHE A 2 -13.27 -21.34 -10.73
N ASN A 3 -14.61 -21.41 -10.73
CA ASN A 3 -15.43 -20.57 -11.60
C ASN A 3 -15.86 -19.33 -10.80
N TYR A 4 -15.01 -18.33 -10.76
CA TYR A 4 -15.21 -17.10 -9.95
C TYR A 4 -16.52 -16.39 -10.30
N ALA A 5 -16.96 -16.43 -11.56
CA ALA A 5 -18.19 -15.76 -12.00
C ALA A 5 -19.49 -16.36 -11.39
N GLU A 6 -19.46 -17.63 -10.97
CA GLU A 6 -20.59 -18.30 -10.30
C GLU A 6 -20.58 -18.12 -8.77
N MET A 7 -19.49 -17.60 -8.20
CA MET A 7 -19.36 -17.36 -6.77
C MET A 7 -20.05 -16.06 -6.38
N THR A 8 -20.60 -16.01 -5.18
CA THR A 8 -21.06 -14.76 -4.56
C THR A 8 -19.87 -13.90 -4.18
N THR A 9 -20.06 -12.58 -4.03
CA THR A 9 -19.02 -11.65 -3.58
C THR A 9 -18.46 -12.04 -2.21
N ALA A 10 -19.32 -12.52 -1.31
CA ALA A 10 -18.90 -13.00 0.01
C ALA A 10 -17.98 -14.23 -0.09
N GLU A 11 -18.26 -15.17 -0.98
CA GLU A 11 -17.41 -16.34 -1.23
C GLU A 11 -16.07 -15.95 -1.85
N LEU A 12 -16.07 -14.97 -2.76
CA LEU A 12 -14.84 -14.46 -3.35
C LEU A 12 -13.94 -13.79 -2.30
N ILE A 13 -14.51 -12.96 -1.42
CA ILE A 13 -13.74 -12.33 -0.32
C ILE A 13 -13.23 -13.40 0.65
N ALA A 14 -14.07 -14.38 0.99
CA ALA A 14 -13.67 -15.50 1.83
C ALA A 14 -12.49 -16.30 1.23
N LEU A 15 -12.48 -16.42 -0.09
CA LEU A 15 -11.40 -17.12 -0.80
C LEU A 15 -10.09 -16.34 -0.73
N LEU A 16 -10.09 -15.00 -0.67
CA LEU A 16 -8.86 -14.21 -0.45
C LEU A 16 -8.17 -14.57 0.87
N PHE A 17 -8.95 -14.74 1.96
CA PHE A 17 -8.39 -15.18 3.25
C PHE A 17 -7.74 -16.57 3.16
N LYS A 18 -8.33 -17.46 2.35
CA LYS A 18 -7.83 -18.83 2.19
C LYS A 18 -6.63 -18.93 1.26
N GLU A 19 -6.67 -18.18 0.17
CA GLU A 19 -5.60 -18.22 -0.84
C GLU A 19 -4.36 -17.43 -0.39
N GLU A 20 -4.50 -16.50 0.55
CA GLU A 20 -3.40 -15.68 1.06
C GLU A 20 -2.60 -15.07 -0.11
N ASP A 21 -1.29 -15.29 -0.18
CA ASP A 21 -0.39 -14.79 -1.22
C ASP A 21 -0.59 -15.40 -2.62
N ARG A 22 -1.53 -16.37 -2.77
CA ARG A 22 -1.79 -17.15 -4.00
C ARG A 22 -2.99 -16.67 -4.80
N ALA A 23 -3.73 -15.65 -4.33
CA ALA A 23 -4.86 -15.13 -5.08
C ALA A 23 -4.45 -14.75 -6.52
N THR A 24 -5.28 -15.14 -7.50
CA THR A 24 -4.96 -15.00 -8.92
C THR A 24 -5.49 -13.71 -9.52
N LEU A 25 -4.98 -13.36 -10.71
CA LEU A 25 -5.44 -12.19 -11.47
C LEU A 25 -6.94 -12.30 -11.84
N GLU A 26 -7.40 -13.50 -12.16
CA GLU A 26 -8.82 -13.76 -12.49
C GLU A 26 -9.70 -13.51 -11.27
N HIS A 27 -9.26 -13.95 -10.08
CA HIS A 27 -9.94 -13.69 -8.82
C HIS A 27 -10.06 -12.20 -8.53
N ALA A 28 -8.93 -11.48 -8.59
CA ALA A 28 -8.92 -10.03 -8.38
C ALA A 28 -9.80 -9.28 -9.39
N ARG A 29 -9.76 -9.67 -10.67
CA ARG A 29 -10.59 -9.07 -11.72
C ARG A 29 -12.08 -9.30 -11.50
N GLU A 30 -12.47 -10.48 -11.03
CA GLU A 30 -13.86 -10.74 -10.70
C GLU A 30 -14.34 -9.83 -9.57
N LEU A 31 -13.56 -9.68 -8.48
CA LEU A 31 -13.91 -8.73 -7.41
C LEU A 31 -13.99 -7.29 -7.90
N ILE A 32 -13.04 -6.86 -8.75
CA ILE A 32 -13.08 -5.52 -9.37
C ILE A 32 -14.37 -5.33 -10.18
N SER A 33 -14.81 -6.35 -10.91
CA SER A 33 -16.03 -6.27 -11.73
C SER A 33 -17.31 -6.14 -10.92
N ARG A 34 -17.31 -6.57 -9.65
CA ARG A 34 -18.46 -6.46 -8.73
C ARG A 34 -18.71 -5.03 -8.23
N GLY A 35 -17.78 -4.11 -8.46
CA GLY A 35 -17.94 -2.70 -8.07
C GLY A 35 -18.21 -2.52 -6.58
N GLU A 36 -19.21 -1.72 -6.22
CA GLU A 36 -19.53 -1.37 -4.83
C GLU A 36 -19.85 -2.58 -3.95
N GLU A 37 -20.40 -3.67 -4.52
CA GLU A 37 -20.68 -4.91 -3.77
C GLU A 37 -19.41 -5.51 -3.17
N ALA A 38 -18.27 -5.41 -3.86
CA ALA A 38 -16.97 -5.85 -3.35
C ALA A 38 -16.23 -4.72 -2.62
N ALA A 39 -16.34 -3.48 -3.09
CA ALA A 39 -15.62 -2.35 -2.51
C ALA A 39 -15.99 -2.11 -1.04
N ARG A 40 -17.27 -2.15 -0.69
CA ARG A 40 -17.72 -1.92 0.68
C ARG A 40 -17.10 -2.88 1.69
N PRO A 41 -17.21 -4.22 1.55
CA PRO A 41 -16.57 -5.12 2.52
C PRO A 41 -15.04 -5.04 2.49
N LEU A 42 -14.41 -4.69 1.38
CA LEU A 42 -12.96 -4.48 1.33
C LEU A 42 -12.53 -3.22 2.10
N ARG A 43 -13.34 -2.14 2.09
CA ARG A 43 -13.11 -0.97 2.95
C ARG A 43 -13.27 -1.32 4.43
N GLU A 44 -14.28 -2.12 4.79
CA GLU A 44 -14.48 -2.61 6.16
C GLU A 44 -13.29 -3.45 6.64
N ILE A 45 -12.72 -4.29 5.77
CA ILE A 45 -11.50 -5.06 6.06
C ILE A 45 -10.32 -4.12 6.28
N LEU A 46 -10.12 -3.15 5.39
CA LEU A 46 -9.00 -2.23 5.47
C LEU A 46 -9.05 -1.36 6.73
N ALA A 47 -10.25 -0.99 7.19
CA ALA A 47 -10.48 -0.21 8.41
C ALA A 47 -10.39 -1.02 9.70
N ASN A 48 -10.32 -2.34 9.64
CA ASN A 48 -10.25 -3.20 10.81
C ASN A 48 -8.81 -3.44 11.24
N GLU A 49 -8.40 -2.85 12.36
CA GLU A 49 -7.04 -2.96 12.91
C GLU A 49 -6.61 -4.42 13.16
N ASP A 50 -7.54 -5.32 13.49
CA ASP A 50 -7.22 -6.73 13.75
C ASP A 50 -6.57 -7.44 12.55
N TYR A 51 -6.77 -6.94 11.33
CA TYR A 51 -6.17 -7.52 10.13
C TYR A 51 -4.76 -6.98 9.80
N TRP A 52 -4.28 -6.01 10.56
CA TRP A 52 -2.98 -5.37 10.32
C TRP A 52 -1.84 -5.94 11.16
N TYR A 53 -2.15 -6.57 12.31
CA TYR A 53 -1.14 -7.03 13.26
C TYR A 53 -0.84 -8.52 13.11
N GLU A 54 0.44 -8.89 13.20
CA GLU A 54 0.87 -10.28 13.29
C GLU A 54 0.36 -10.93 14.58
N GLY A 55 -0.10 -12.16 14.50
CA GLY A 55 -0.56 -12.93 15.66
C GLY A 55 -1.98 -13.47 15.54
N HIS A 56 -2.74 -13.06 14.54
CA HIS A 56 -4.10 -13.55 14.26
C HIS A 56 -4.17 -14.60 13.14
N GLY A 57 -3.03 -15.25 12.81
CA GLY A 57 -3.00 -16.44 11.96
C GLY A 57 -2.95 -16.15 10.46
N GLY A 58 -1.82 -15.75 9.97
CA GLY A 58 -1.52 -15.56 8.56
C GLY A 58 -0.70 -14.29 8.30
N ASP A 59 -0.15 -14.16 7.11
CA ASP A 59 0.68 -13.02 6.73
C ASP A 59 -0.14 -11.76 6.40
N HIS A 60 -1.33 -11.60 6.98
CA HIS A 60 -2.25 -10.46 6.78
C HIS A 60 -2.51 -10.08 5.31
N TRP A 61 -2.47 -11.06 4.41
CA TRP A 61 -2.62 -10.86 2.97
C TRP A 61 -3.94 -10.20 2.58
N ILE A 62 -4.96 -10.31 3.45
CA ILE A 62 -6.27 -9.74 3.16
C ILE A 62 -6.23 -8.22 3.03
N VAL A 63 -5.44 -7.51 3.85
CA VAL A 63 -5.29 -6.05 3.72
C VAL A 63 -4.53 -5.68 2.46
N VAL A 64 -3.55 -6.49 2.06
CA VAL A 64 -2.81 -6.31 0.80
C VAL A 64 -3.74 -6.44 -0.40
N HIS A 65 -4.64 -7.43 -0.38
CA HIS A 65 -5.66 -7.58 -1.42
C HIS A 65 -6.65 -6.42 -1.41
N ALA A 66 -7.12 -5.98 -0.24
CA ALA A 66 -8.01 -4.83 -0.14
C ALA A 66 -7.37 -3.57 -0.73
N ILE A 67 -6.10 -3.26 -0.40
CA ILE A 67 -5.34 -2.15 -0.96
C ILE A 67 -5.26 -2.25 -2.49
N ASN A 68 -4.87 -3.42 -3.02
CA ASN A 68 -4.70 -3.61 -4.46
C ASN A 68 -6.03 -3.51 -5.23
N ILE A 69 -7.09 -4.16 -4.74
CA ILE A 69 -8.39 -4.20 -5.42
C ILE A 69 -9.07 -2.84 -5.38
N LEU A 70 -9.11 -2.18 -4.21
CA LEU A 70 -9.67 -0.84 -4.06
C LEU A 70 -8.88 0.20 -4.89
N GLY A 71 -7.55 0.10 -4.91
CA GLY A 71 -6.70 0.90 -5.77
C GLY A 71 -6.97 0.67 -7.26
N ALA A 72 -7.19 -0.58 -7.69
CA ALA A 72 -7.53 -0.93 -9.07
C ALA A 72 -8.91 -0.42 -9.48
N MET A 73 -9.88 -0.45 -8.57
CA MET A 73 -11.21 0.14 -8.75
C MET A 73 -11.17 1.67 -8.80
N ARG A 74 -10.12 2.29 -8.27
CA ARG A 74 -10.06 3.74 -7.98
C ARG A 74 -11.23 4.18 -7.10
N ASP A 75 -11.53 3.40 -6.07
CA ASP A 75 -12.65 3.65 -5.19
C ASP A 75 -12.45 4.95 -4.41
N GLU A 76 -13.21 5.98 -4.76
CA GLU A 76 -13.05 7.32 -4.17
C GLU A 76 -13.37 7.34 -2.66
N GLN A 77 -14.22 6.43 -2.18
CA GLN A 77 -14.53 6.33 -0.75
C GLN A 77 -13.38 5.67 0.03
N ALA A 78 -12.57 4.83 -0.64
CA ALA A 78 -11.39 4.23 -0.03
C ALA A 78 -10.17 5.16 -0.01
N LEU A 79 -10.11 6.21 -0.84
CA LEU A 79 -8.94 7.08 -0.94
C LEU A 79 -8.51 7.70 0.40
N PRO A 80 -9.39 8.32 1.19
CA PRO A 80 -9.00 8.86 2.51
C PRO A 80 -8.45 7.77 3.43
N LEU A 81 -9.09 6.62 3.47
CA LEU A 81 -8.67 5.48 4.29
C LEU A 81 -7.30 4.95 3.85
N LEU A 82 -7.06 4.80 2.54
CA LEU A 82 -5.77 4.35 2.03
C LEU A 82 -4.64 5.32 2.39
N ILE A 83 -4.89 6.63 2.40
CA ILE A 83 -3.92 7.64 2.83
C ILE A 83 -3.62 7.49 4.32
N GLU A 84 -4.65 7.32 5.15
CA GLU A 84 -4.54 7.11 6.59
C GLU A 84 -3.78 5.80 6.93
N MET A 85 -3.93 4.78 6.10
CA MET A 85 -3.24 3.49 6.28
C MET A 85 -1.76 3.53 5.90
N VAL A 86 -1.24 4.57 5.25
CA VAL A 86 0.19 4.65 4.93
C VAL A 86 1.06 4.61 6.20
N PRO A 87 0.89 5.50 7.19
CA PRO A 87 1.66 5.39 8.43
C PRO A 87 1.41 4.08 9.17
N HIS A 88 0.16 3.60 9.17
CA HIS A 88 -0.21 2.36 9.84
C HIS A 88 0.57 1.15 9.30
N ALA A 89 0.72 1.03 7.97
CA ALA A 89 1.48 -0.04 7.35
C ALA A 89 2.97 -0.03 7.77
N TYR A 90 3.57 1.15 7.90
CA TYR A 90 4.96 1.27 8.35
C TYR A 90 5.09 0.94 9.85
N PHE A 91 4.22 1.48 10.70
CA PHE A 91 4.30 1.28 12.15
C PHE A 91 3.96 -0.15 12.57
N SER A 92 3.16 -0.87 11.80
CA SER A 92 2.88 -2.29 12.01
C SER A 92 3.92 -3.22 11.37
N ASN A 93 4.98 -2.70 10.72
CA ASN A 93 5.96 -3.45 9.94
C ASN A 93 5.34 -4.37 8.88
N HIS A 94 4.25 -3.92 8.25
CA HIS A 94 3.54 -4.72 7.26
C HIS A 94 4.20 -4.58 5.88
N GLU A 95 5.32 -5.28 5.67
CA GLU A 95 6.16 -5.15 4.46
C GLU A 95 5.37 -5.27 3.15
N ALA A 96 4.48 -6.26 3.05
CA ALA A 96 3.70 -6.49 1.84
C ALA A 96 2.70 -5.36 1.54
N ALA A 97 2.11 -4.72 2.57
CA ALA A 97 1.25 -3.55 2.38
C ALA A 97 2.08 -2.34 1.94
N VAL A 98 3.24 -2.10 2.56
CA VAL A 98 4.18 -1.04 2.16
C VAL A 98 4.59 -1.18 0.69
N GLU A 99 4.86 -2.41 0.21
CA GLU A 99 5.26 -2.67 -1.18
C GLU A 99 4.17 -2.28 -2.19
N VAL A 100 2.90 -2.51 -1.90
CA VAL A 100 1.80 -2.29 -2.86
C VAL A 100 1.19 -0.89 -2.80
N LEU A 101 1.32 -0.18 -1.68
CA LEU A 101 0.72 1.14 -1.48
C LEU A 101 1.10 2.18 -2.56
N PRO A 102 2.37 2.33 -3.00
CA PRO A 102 2.72 3.31 -4.03
C PRO A 102 1.98 3.08 -5.35
N ALA A 103 1.79 1.81 -5.73
CA ALA A 103 1.07 1.44 -6.95
C ALA A 103 -0.44 1.65 -6.80
N ALA A 104 -1.02 1.25 -5.67
CA ALA A 104 -2.44 1.42 -5.38
C ALA A 104 -2.84 2.91 -5.35
N LEU A 105 -2.14 3.71 -4.56
CA LEU A 105 -2.34 5.15 -4.47
C LEU A 105 -2.05 5.85 -5.80
N GLY A 106 -1.01 5.44 -6.53
CA GLY A 106 -0.64 6.01 -7.83
C GLY A 106 -1.61 5.69 -8.97
N ASN A 107 -2.58 4.80 -8.76
CA ASN A 107 -3.62 4.48 -9.73
C ASN A 107 -4.82 5.44 -9.66
N TYR A 108 -4.96 6.20 -8.57
CA TYR A 108 -5.93 7.29 -8.48
C TYR A 108 -5.57 8.42 -9.46
N GLY A 109 -6.55 9.21 -9.83
CA GLY A 109 -6.37 10.28 -10.79
C GLY A 109 -6.09 11.63 -10.13
N GLU A 110 -6.53 12.69 -10.82
CA GLU A 110 -6.34 14.08 -10.40
C GLU A 110 -6.92 14.39 -9.01
N THR A 111 -8.00 13.72 -8.60
CA THR A 111 -8.66 13.90 -7.29
C THR A 111 -7.73 13.61 -6.12
N ALA A 112 -6.71 12.78 -6.30
CA ALA A 112 -5.73 12.44 -5.28
C ALA A 112 -4.57 13.44 -5.15
N VAL A 113 -4.37 14.33 -6.13
CA VAL A 113 -3.19 15.23 -6.17
C VAL A 113 -3.12 16.13 -4.94
N GLU A 114 -4.20 16.85 -4.62
CA GLU A 114 -4.24 17.74 -3.45
C GLU A 114 -4.08 16.98 -2.12
N PRO A 115 -4.84 15.92 -1.86
CA PRO A 115 -4.65 15.11 -0.65
C PRO A 115 -3.21 14.63 -0.46
N TYR A 116 -2.52 14.22 -1.55
CA TYR A 116 -1.14 13.74 -1.45
C TYR A 116 -0.14 14.86 -1.20
N MET A 117 -0.27 16.00 -1.87
CA MET A 117 0.57 17.18 -1.62
C MET A 117 0.42 17.62 -0.17
N LYS A 118 -0.81 17.68 0.33
CA LYS A 118 -1.12 18.01 1.72
C LYS A 118 -0.46 17.02 2.69
N PHE A 119 -0.60 15.71 2.47
CA PHE A 119 0.04 14.68 3.30
C PHE A 119 1.56 14.88 3.37
N ILE A 120 2.22 15.06 2.22
CA ILE A 120 3.68 15.24 2.15
C ILE A 120 4.12 16.45 2.98
N ASP A 121 3.37 17.56 2.94
CA ASP A 121 3.67 18.78 3.70
C ASP A 121 3.34 18.65 5.19
N GLU A 122 2.21 18.06 5.56
CA GLU A 122 1.79 17.88 6.95
C GLU A 122 2.78 17.02 7.75
N TYR A 123 3.35 15.99 7.13
CA TYR A 123 4.36 15.13 7.77
C TYR A 123 5.78 15.66 7.60
N ARG A 124 5.96 16.88 7.11
CA ARG A 124 7.26 17.54 7.03
C ARG A 124 7.73 17.91 8.43
N GLY A 125 8.90 17.44 8.80
CA GLY A 125 9.45 17.63 10.15
C GLY A 125 9.04 16.52 11.15
N ALA A 126 8.08 15.68 10.82
CA ALA A 126 7.64 14.59 11.69
C ALA A 126 8.70 13.48 11.86
N TYR A 127 9.77 13.48 11.07
CA TYR A 127 10.90 12.57 11.23
C TYR A 127 11.52 12.59 12.63
N LYS A 128 11.48 13.74 13.31
CA LYS A 128 12.00 13.87 14.69
C LYS A 128 11.23 13.01 15.68
N ASP A 129 9.95 12.81 15.42
CA ASP A 129 9.06 12.01 16.25
C ASP A 129 9.17 10.52 15.91
N ASN A 130 9.23 10.20 14.61
CA ASN A 130 9.40 8.84 14.10
C ASN A 130 10.03 8.85 12.69
N PRO A 131 11.17 8.13 12.49
CA PRO A 131 11.84 8.04 11.17
C PRO A 131 10.96 7.50 10.05
N ASP A 132 9.97 6.66 10.36
CA ASP A 132 9.08 6.05 9.37
C ASP A 132 8.22 7.06 8.63
N PHE A 133 7.99 8.26 9.17
CA PHE A 133 7.29 9.32 8.45
C PHE A 133 8.02 9.77 7.18
N ALA A 134 9.35 9.67 7.12
CA ALA A 134 10.10 9.93 5.91
C ALA A 134 9.75 8.90 4.81
N HIS A 135 9.60 7.64 5.19
CA HIS A 135 9.19 6.56 4.29
C HIS A 135 7.73 6.71 3.86
N CYS A 136 6.83 7.07 4.78
CA CYS A 136 5.43 7.37 4.46
C CYS A 136 5.33 8.49 3.41
N ARG A 137 6.09 9.58 3.59
CA ARG A 137 6.15 10.69 2.62
C ARG A 137 6.69 10.22 1.27
N ASN A 138 7.69 9.34 1.25
CA ASN A 138 8.23 8.77 0.01
C ASN A 138 7.18 7.95 -0.73
N THR A 139 6.44 7.08 -0.04
CA THR A 139 5.33 6.29 -0.62
C THR A 139 4.31 7.18 -1.31
N VAL A 140 3.86 8.25 -0.62
CA VAL A 140 2.86 9.18 -1.19
C VAL A 140 3.47 10.03 -2.31
N SER A 141 4.76 10.41 -2.22
CA SER A 141 5.47 11.13 -3.28
C SER A 141 5.65 10.27 -4.54
N ALA A 142 5.92 8.97 -4.38
CA ALA A 142 5.96 8.03 -5.49
C ALA A 142 4.58 7.92 -6.17
N ALA A 143 3.51 7.78 -5.40
CA ALA A 143 2.15 7.75 -5.91
C ALA A 143 1.78 9.04 -6.66
N LEU A 144 2.06 10.20 -6.08
CA LEU A 144 1.85 11.51 -6.71
C LEU A 144 2.63 11.64 -8.03
N THR A 145 3.89 11.21 -8.03
CA THR A 145 4.74 11.21 -9.24
C THR A 145 4.17 10.31 -10.32
N ARG A 146 3.67 9.10 -9.96
CA ARG A 146 3.02 8.18 -10.92
C ARG A 146 1.77 8.80 -11.54
N ILE A 147 0.92 9.45 -10.75
CA ILE A 147 -0.26 10.17 -11.29
C ILE A 147 0.20 11.20 -12.32
N ALA A 148 1.21 12.00 -12.00
CA ALA A 148 1.70 13.04 -12.87
C ALA A 148 2.37 12.50 -14.15
N LEU A 149 3.03 11.35 -14.09
CA LEU A 149 3.62 10.69 -15.26
C LEU A 149 2.56 10.19 -16.23
N ASN A 150 1.37 9.83 -15.73
CA ASN A 150 0.24 9.33 -16.51
C ASN A 150 -0.82 10.40 -16.85
N ASN A 151 -0.69 11.62 -16.29
CA ASN A 151 -1.65 12.71 -16.50
C ASN A 151 -0.90 14.03 -16.78
N GLU A 152 -0.87 14.40 -18.05
CA GLU A 152 -0.19 15.62 -18.53
C GLU A 152 -0.78 16.92 -17.95
N ALA A 153 -2.05 16.94 -17.62
CA ALA A 153 -2.71 18.13 -17.09
C ALA A 153 -2.20 18.51 -15.70
N VAL A 154 -1.96 17.54 -14.84
CA VAL A 154 -1.49 17.77 -13.45
C VAL A 154 0.04 17.80 -13.35
N ARG A 155 0.74 17.24 -14.33
CA ARG A 155 2.20 17.07 -14.31
C ARG A 155 3.00 18.34 -14.01
N PRO A 156 2.72 19.50 -14.64
CA PRO A 156 3.47 20.74 -14.34
C PRO A 156 3.38 21.13 -12.86
N ARG A 157 2.17 21.10 -12.30
CA ARG A 157 1.90 21.43 -10.90
C ARG A 157 2.59 20.48 -9.94
N VAL A 158 2.52 19.19 -10.19
CA VAL A 158 3.19 18.17 -9.37
C VAL A 158 4.71 18.31 -9.48
N ALA A 159 5.23 18.58 -10.68
CA ALA A 159 6.66 18.80 -10.88
C ALA A 159 7.16 20.04 -10.09
N ASP A 160 6.40 21.14 -10.11
CA ASP A 160 6.73 22.34 -9.33
C ASP A 160 6.76 22.06 -7.84
N PHE A 161 5.75 21.35 -7.33
CA PHE A 161 5.68 20.96 -5.93
C PHE A 161 6.87 20.06 -5.53
N VAL A 162 7.09 18.96 -6.23
CA VAL A 162 8.15 17.99 -5.91
C VAL A 162 9.52 18.64 -6.01
N MET A 163 9.81 19.40 -7.09
CA MET A 163 11.08 20.10 -7.23
C MET A 163 11.26 21.18 -6.14
N GLY A 164 10.18 21.80 -5.69
CA GLY A 164 10.18 22.75 -4.58
C GLY A 164 10.68 22.16 -3.28
N LEU A 165 10.31 20.91 -2.96
CA LEU A 165 10.79 20.19 -1.78
C LEU A 165 12.32 20.04 -1.78
N PHE A 166 12.92 19.79 -2.95
CA PHE A 166 14.38 19.67 -3.13
C PHE A 166 15.09 21.01 -3.18
N ALA A 167 14.46 22.05 -3.73
CA ALA A 167 15.04 23.37 -3.83
C ALA A 167 15.09 24.11 -2.49
N ALA A 168 14.12 23.84 -1.60
CA ALA A 168 14.03 24.44 -0.26
C ALA A 168 13.90 23.34 0.83
N PRO A 169 14.88 22.43 0.96
CA PRO A 169 14.82 21.34 1.91
C PRO A 169 14.95 21.84 3.35
N GLN A 170 14.35 21.09 4.28
CA GLN A 170 14.57 21.23 5.71
C GLN A 170 15.66 20.25 6.17
N GLU A 171 16.28 20.50 7.34
CA GLU A 171 17.39 19.68 7.84
C GLU A 171 17.00 18.22 8.09
N ASP A 172 15.75 17.97 8.44
CA ASP A 172 15.19 16.65 8.74
C ASP A 172 14.61 15.92 7.53
N ASP A 173 14.70 16.51 6.33
CA ASP A 173 14.23 15.87 5.09
C ASP A 173 15.21 14.82 4.51
N ILE A 174 16.38 14.58 5.14
CA ILE A 174 17.48 13.80 4.53
C ILE A 174 17.05 12.40 4.05
N ILE A 175 16.28 11.65 4.83
CA ILE A 175 15.83 10.31 4.45
C ILE A 175 14.81 10.39 3.31
N PHE A 176 13.80 11.24 3.47
CA PHE A 176 12.78 11.46 2.45
C PHE A 176 13.39 11.87 1.09
N LEU A 177 14.28 12.88 1.07
CA LEU A 177 14.89 13.38 -0.16
C LEU A 177 15.84 12.35 -0.78
N SER A 178 16.52 11.54 0.04
CA SER A 178 17.38 10.48 -0.46
C SER A 178 16.58 9.42 -1.22
N PHE A 179 15.49 8.91 -0.67
CA PHE A 179 14.62 7.95 -1.34
C PHE A 179 13.90 8.55 -2.55
N SER A 180 13.43 9.79 -2.45
CA SER A 180 12.65 10.46 -3.50
C SER A 180 13.50 11.12 -4.58
N SER A 181 14.84 10.98 -4.57
CA SER A 181 15.76 11.71 -5.46
C SER A 181 15.51 11.50 -6.96
N GLY A 182 14.90 10.37 -7.34
CA GLY A 182 14.50 10.09 -8.71
C GLY A 182 13.26 10.87 -9.19
N HIS A 183 12.38 11.30 -8.27
CA HIS A 183 11.08 11.89 -8.63
C HIS A 183 11.20 13.22 -9.41
N PRO A 184 12.03 14.23 -8.99
CA PRO A 184 12.24 15.43 -9.76
C PRO A 184 12.70 15.16 -11.19
N VAL A 185 13.60 14.19 -11.34
CA VAL A 185 14.16 13.79 -12.64
C VAL A 185 13.13 13.07 -13.51
N ALA A 186 12.29 12.21 -12.91
CA ALA A 186 11.21 11.51 -13.63
C ALA A 186 10.17 12.50 -14.18
N LEU A 187 9.81 13.51 -13.39
CA LEU A 187 8.83 14.53 -13.74
C LEU A 187 9.31 15.54 -14.79
N ASP A 188 10.63 15.73 -14.92
CA ASP A 188 11.20 16.65 -15.88
C ASP A 188 11.06 16.13 -17.32
N LYS A 189 10.42 16.90 -18.19
CA LYS A 189 10.22 16.56 -19.61
C LYS A 189 11.40 16.92 -20.50
N GLU A 190 12.26 17.80 -20.04
CA GLU A 190 13.40 18.24 -20.83
C GLU A 190 14.36 17.07 -21.12
N PRO A 191 14.92 16.96 -22.33
CA PRO A 191 15.77 15.83 -22.70
C PRO A 191 16.98 15.63 -21.78
N GLY A 192 17.57 16.73 -21.29
CA GLY A 192 18.70 16.72 -20.36
C GLY A 192 18.32 16.58 -18.88
N LYS A 193 17.02 16.60 -18.55
CA LYS A 193 16.55 16.62 -17.15
C LYS A 193 17.14 17.74 -16.31
N GLU A 194 17.44 18.89 -16.93
CA GLU A 194 18.21 19.96 -16.31
C GLU A 194 17.53 20.56 -15.07
N ARG A 195 16.22 20.75 -15.16
CA ARG A 195 15.40 21.31 -14.09
C ARG A 195 15.34 20.36 -12.88
N GLY A 196 15.08 19.07 -13.11
CA GLY A 196 15.07 18.06 -12.08
C GLY A 196 16.44 17.87 -11.44
N LEU A 197 17.50 17.79 -12.25
CA LEU A 197 18.87 17.68 -11.77
C LEU A 197 19.31 18.92 -10.97
N LYS A 198 18.87 20.13 -11.35
CA LYS A 198 19.16 21.38 -10.60
C LYS A 198 18.53 21.33 -9.21
N ALA A 199 17.29 20.88 -9.10
CA ALA A 199 16.61 20.73 -7.81
C ALA A 199 17.35 19.74 -6.90
N VAL A 200 17.68 18.54 -7.42
CA VAL A 200 18.44 17.54 -6.66
C VAL A 200 19.83 18.05 -6.25
N ARG A 201 20.54 18.76 -7.16
CA ARG A 201 21.84 19.38 -6.84
C ARG A 201 21.76 20.31 -5.63
N ALA A 202 20.72 21.17 -5.56
CA ALA A 202 20.54 22.07 -4.43
C ALA A 202 20.44 21.33 -3.09
N ALA A 203 19.79 20.16 -3.06
CA ALA A 203 19.73 19.32 -1.88
C ALA A 203 21.08 18.68 -1.53
N TYR A 204 21.87 18.25 -2.51
CA TYR A 204 23.25 17.78 -2.27
C TYR A 204 24.16 18.90 -1.70
N GLU A 205 24.10 20.11 -2.25
CA GLU A 205 24.87 21.27 -1.79
C GLU A 205 24.54 21.63 -0.34
N ARG A 206 23.30 21.44 0.08
CA ARG A 206 22.84 21.62 1.46
C ARG A 206 23.09 20.43 2.36
N ARG A 207 23.64 19.32 1.84
CA ARG A 207 23.94 18.08 2.57
C ARG A 207 22.69 17.38 3.18
N VAL A 208 21.55 17.52 2.54
CA VAL A 208 20.29 16.87 2.91
C VAL A 208 19.93 15.70 1.99
N ILE A 209 20.91 15.15 1.29
CA ILE A 209 20.85 13.83 0.63
C ILE A 209 22.00 12.99 1.18
N SER A 210 21.70 11.78 1.60
CA SER A 210 22.68 10.82 2.11
C SER A 210 23.58 10.33 0.98
N GLN A 211 24.89 10.58 1.10
CA GLN A 211 25.87 10.06 0.15
C GLN A 211 26.11 8.56 0.32
N GLU A 212 25.82 8.00 1.48
CA GLU A 212 25.90 6.54 1.70
C GLU A 212 24.84 5.81 0.89
N MET A 213 23.63 6.39 0.77
CA MET A 213 22.52 5.81 0.01
C MET A 213 22.61 6.10 -1.49
N ASN A 214 22.93 7.34 -1.86
CA ASN A 214 22.79 7.84 -3.24
C ASN A 214 24.13 8.07 -3.95
N GLY A 215 25.27 7.89 -3.26
CA GLY A 215 26.56 8.29 -3.78
C GLY A 215 26.73 9.80 -3.87
N SER A 216 27.81 10.24 -4.52
CA SER A 216 28.01 11.65 -4.84
C SER A 216 27.02 12.13 -5.91
N PHE A 217 26.82 13.45 -6.02
CA PHE A 217 25.99 14.02 -7.11
C PHE A 217 26.48 13.63 -8.51
N LYS A 218 27.79 13.42 -8.69
CA LYS A 218 28.38 12.95 -9.95
C LYS A 218 27.91 11.52 -10.27
N GLU A 219 27.90 10.65 -9.28
CA GLU A 219 27.42 9.27 -9.42
C GLU A 219 25.91 9.24 -9.67
N PHE A 220 25.13 10.00 -8.92
CA PHE A 220 23.70 10.18 -9.15
C PHE A 220 23.41 10.62 -10.60
N THR A 221 24.14 11.63 -11.10
CA THR A 221 23.96 12.10 -12.48
C THR A 221 24.31 11.01 -13.51
N ARG A 222 25.30 10.17 -13.22
CA ARG A 222 25.63 9.01 -14.05
C ARG A 222 24.47 8.01 -14.06
N MET A 223 23.92 7.64 -12.89
CA MET A 223 22.77 6.73 -12.77
C MET A 223 21.55 7.23 -13.56
N VAL A 224 21.29 8.53 -13.53
CA VAL A 224 20.22 9.17 -14.32
C VAL A 224 20.48 9.00 -15.83
N ARG A 225 21.69 9.24 -16.32
CA ARG A 225 22.07 9.09 -17.74
C ARG A 225 21.95 7.65 -18.21
N GLU A 226 22.38 6.73 -17.38
CA GLU A 226 22.32 5.29 -17.62
C GLU A 226 20.91 4.71 -17.42
N ARG A 227 19.95 5.52 -16.98
CA ARG A 227 18.57 5.13 -16.67
C ARG A 227 18.51 3.93 -15.73
N GLN A 228 19.33 3.94 -14.68
CA GLN A 228 19.38 2.83 -13.74
C GLN A 228 18.01 2.60 -13.11
N PRO A 229 17.50 1.35 -13.12
CA PRO A 229 16.16 1.03 -12.60
C PRO A 229 15.98 1.41 -11.12
N SER A 230 17.03 1.28 -10.31
CA SER A 230 16.99 1.57 -8.87
C SER A 230 16.49 2.97 -8.50
N LEU A 231 16.64 3.96 -9.39
CA LEU A 231 16.14 5.31 -9.16
C LEU A 231 14.62 5.45 -9.39
N PHE A 232 13.97 4.46 -10.00
CA PHE A 232 12.60 4.57 -10.51
C PHE A 232 11.78 3.32 -10.22
N ASN A 233 12.24 2.42 -9.36
CA ASN A 233 11.55 1.14 -9.09
C ASN A 233 10.13 1.35 -8.55
N ASP A 234 9.98 2.27 -7.61
CA ASP A 234 8.71 2.64 -7.00
C ASP A 234 7.71 3.30 -7.99
N LEU A 235 8.21 3.75 -9.16
CA LEU A 235 7.40 4.38 -10.20
C LEU A 235 6.92 3.41 -11.30
N ARG A 236 7.43 2.17 -11.35
CA ARG A 236 7.24 1.26 -12.50
C ARG A 236 6.25 0.12 -12.30
N SER A 237 5.94 -0.26 -11.07
CA SER A 237 5.05 -1.39 -10.80
C SER A 237 3.64 -1.17 -11.36
N ASN A 238 3.09 -2.17 -12.03
CA ASN A 238 1.67 -2.21 -12.36
C ASN A 238 0.94 -2.89 -11.20
N LEU A 239 -0.12 -2.27 -10.71
CA LEU A 239 -0.86 -2.73 -9.55
C LEU A 239 -1.33 -4.20 -9.66
N LEU A 240 -1.82 -4.60 -10.85
CA LEU A 240 -2.31 -5.96 -11.06
C LEU A 240 -1.20 -6.99 -11.35
N ASP A 241 0.04 -6.57 -11.59
CA ASP A 241 1.18 -7.49 -11.71
C ASP A 241 1.42 -8.29 -10.44
N PHE A 242 0.99 -7.73 -9.28
CA PHE A 242 0.94 -8.42 -8.00
C PHE A 242 0.29 -9.81 -8.09
N TYR A 243 -0.75 -9.96 -8.92
CA TYR A 243 -1.50 -11.21 -9.13
C TYR A 243 -0.96 -12.06 -10.29
N SER A 244 0.15 -11.69 -10.90
CA SER A 244 0.74 -12.47 -11.98
C SER A 244 1.33 -13.78 -11.47
N PRO A 245 1.34 -14.86 -12.28
CA PRO A 245 1.94 -16.13 -11.88
C PRO A 245 3.44 -16.01 -11.52
N GLY A 246 4.14 -15.03 -12.11
CA GLY A 246 5.54 -14.75 -11.81
C GLY A 246 5.71 -14.21 -10.38
N GLU A 247 4.94 -13.19 -10.03
CA GLU A 247 4.96 -12.57 -8.72
C GLU A 247 4.46 -13.50 -7.61
N ILE A 248 3.42 -14.29 -7.89
CA ILE A 248 2.97 -15.33 -6.95
C ILE A 248 4.11 -16.32 -6.65
N ARG A 249 4.80 -16.82 -7.68
CA ARG A 249 5.93 -17.73 -7.47
C ARG A 249 7.09 -17.09 -6.71
N ARG A 250 7.39 -15.80 -6.98
CA ARG A 250 8.43 -15.06 -6.27
C ARG A 250 8.12 -15.01 -4.78
N ARG A 251 6.92 -14.56 -4.40
CA ARG A 251 6.50 -14.48 -2.99
C ARG A 251 6.51 -15.84 -2.29
N GLN A 252 6.02 -16.88 -2.96
CA GLN A 252 6.05 -18.24 -2.40
C GLN A 252 7.46 -18.74 -2.14
N LYS A 253 8.39 -18.44 -3.05
CA LYS A 253 9.80 -18.79 -2.87
C LYS A 253 10.41 -18.05 -1.68
N GLU A 254 10.21 -16.73 -1.61
CA GLU A 254 10.71 -15.91 -0.50
C GLU A 254 10.11 -16.34 0.85
N ARG A 255 8.82 -16.69 0.86
CA ARG A 255 8.15 -17.22 2.05
C ARG A 255 8.75 -18.56 2.47
N ALA A 256 9.04 -19.48 1.54
CA ALA A 256 9.66 -20.76 1.84
C ALA A 256 11.08 -20.56 2.41
N GLU A 257 11.88 -19.67 1.82
CA GLU A 257 13.22 -19.33 2.30
C GLU A 257 13.18 -18.74 3.72
N ARG A 258 12.25 -17.82 4.01
CA ARG A 258 12.07 -17.26 5.38
C ARG A 258 11.59 -18.31 6.39
N GLN A 259 10.80 -19.30 5.97
CA GLN A 259 10.32 -20.38 6.86
C GLN A 259 11.43 -21.36 7.24
N GLU A 260 12.40 -21.59 6.37
CA GLU A 260 13.58 -22.41 6.68
C GLU A 260 14.49 -21.74 7.72
N ASP A 261 14.48 -20.40 7.78
CA ASP A 261 15.35 -19.63 8.67
C ASP A 261 14.71 -19.28 10.04
N ASP A 262 13.39 -19.47 10.23
CA ASP A 262 12.68 -19.14 11.48
C ASP A 262 12.27 -20.39 12.30
N PRO A 263 13.06 -20.78 13.30
CA PRO A 263 12.77 -21.94 14.13
C PRO A 263 11.61 -21.76 15.14
N TYR A 264 11.02 -20.56 15.23
CA TYR A 264 9.99 -20.22 16.24
C TYR A 264 8.59 -20.06 15.67
N ARG A 265 8.38 -20.21 14.36
CA ARG A 265 7.07 -20.02 13.75
C ARG A 265 6.11 -21.16 14.09
N GLN A 266 5.06 -20.88 14.86
CA GLN A 266 3.96 -21.82 15.10
C GLN A 266 2.96 -21.76 13.93
N ASP A 267 2.45 -22.92 13.48
CA ASP A 267 1.35 -23.03 12.51
C ASP A 267 0.11 -22.29 13.05
N THR A 268 -0.17 -21.13 12.53
CA THR A 268 -1.33 -20.33 12.90
C THR A 268 -2.50 -20.62 11.97
N LYS A 269 -3.71 -20.79 12.53
CA LYS A 269 -4.92 -21.05 11.75
C LYS A 269 -5.36 -19.81 10.96
N PRO A 270 -5.94 -19.97 9.76
CA PRO A 270 -6.46 -18.83 8.98
C PRO A 270 -7.46 -18.00 9.79
N LEU A 271 -7.35 -16.68 9.70
CA LEU A 271 -8.35 -15.76 10.24
C LEU A 271 -9.69 -15.93 9.52
N VAL A 272 -10.76 -15.96 10.29
CA VAL A 272 -12.12 -16.02 9.77
C VAL A 272 -12.81 -14.70 10.18
N PRO A 273 -13.42 -13.96 9.24
CA PRO A 273 -14.08 -12.70 9.56
C PRO A 273 -15.11 -12.84 10.69
N ALA A 274 -15.29 -11.81 11.50
CA ALA A 274 -16.30 -11.79 12.55
C ALA A 274 -17.69 -12.05 11.94
N GLY A 275 -18.41 -13.03 12.51
CA GLY A 275 -19.72 -13.46 12.00
C GLY A 275 -19.69 -14.60 10.97
N TYR A 276 -18.50 -15.20 10.74
CA TYR A 276 -18.34 -16.38 9.87
C TYR A 276 -17.58 -17.49 10.61
N THR A 277 -17.81 -18.74 10.19
CA THR A 277 -17.02 -19.93 10.58
C THR A 277 -16.61 -20.69 9.34
N MET A 278 -15.50 -21.44 9.43
CA MET A 278 -15.11 -22.38 8.37
C MET A 278 -16.00 -23.61 8.40
N ALA A 279 -16.66 -23.92 7.29
CA ALA A 279 -17.37 -25.16 7.11
C ALA A 279 -16.41 -26.33 6.87
N GLU A 280 -16.83 -27.57 7.17
CA GLU A 280 -16.04 -28.80 6.92
C GLU A 280 -15.73 -29.09 5.45
N GLY A 281 -15.89 -28.18 4.55
CA GLY A 281 -15.50 -28.26 3.13
C GLY A 281 -14.65 -27.07 2.69
N GLY A 282 -14.23 -26.21 3.64
CA GLY A 282 -13.32 -25.07 3.38
C GLY A 282 -14.01 -23.81 2.86
N GLY A 283 -15.34 -23.69 2.98
CA GLY A 283 -16.08 -22.44 2.72
C GLY A 283 -16.40 -21.70 4.01
N LEU A 284 -16.60 -20.38 3.94
CA LEU A 284 -17.11 -19.59 5.06
C LEU A 284 -18.63 -19.81 5.17
N GLN A 285 -19.07 -20.28 6.34
CA GLN A 285 -20.48 -20.26 6.72
C GLN A 285 -20.73 -19.05 7.61
N ARG A 286 -21.77 -18.27 7.28
CA ARG A 286 -22.25 -17.21 8.16
C ARG A 286 -22.72 -17.84 9.47
N THR A 287 -22.18 -17.40 10.59
CA THR A 287 -22.72 -17.80 11.89
C THR A 287 -24.16 -17.30 12.00
N GLU A 288 -25.05 -18.09 12.59
CA GLU A 288 -26.44 -17.68 12.83
C GLU A 288 -26.47 -16.26 13.45
N LYS A 289 -27.51 -15.48 13.09
CA LYS A 289 -27.67 -14.12 13.63
C LYS A 289 -27.56 -14.15 15.15
N VAL A 290 -26.50 -13.58 15.66
CA VAL A 290 -26.31 -13.43 17.11
C VAL A 290 -27.46 -12.58 17.64
N GLY A 291 -28.25 -13.12 18.54
CA GLY A 291 -29.35 -12.42 19.16
C GLY A 291 -28.82 -11.24 20.00
N ARG A 292 -29.55 -10.13 20.07
CA ARG A 292 -29.15 -8.92 20.82
C ARG A 292 -28.72 -9.22 22.27
N ASN A 293 -29.19 -10.29 22.87
CA ASN A 293 -28.91 -10.68 24.24
C ASN A 293 -27.85 -11.79 24.39
N ASP A 294 -27.38 -12.37 23.30
CA ASP A 294 -26.39 -13.45 23.30
C ASP A 294 -25.00 -12.91 23.67
N PRO A 295 -24.09 -13.79 24.14
CA PRO A 295 -22.69 -13.41 24.34
C PRO A 295 -22.08 -12.88 23.04
N CYS A 296 -21.34 -11.78 23.13
CA CYS A 296 -20.72 -11.21 21.95
C CYS A 296 -19.65 -12.15 21.37
N PRO A 297 -19.67 -12.48 20.09
CA PRO A 297 -18.69 -13.38 19.44
C PRO A 297 -17.26 -12.85 19.46
N CYS A 298 -17.02 -11.56 19.80
CA CYS A 298 -15.70 -11.00 19.97
C CYS A 298 -14.97 -11.49 21.25
N GLY A 299 -15.58 -12.36 22.05
CA GLY A 299 -14.98 -12.90 23.28
C GLY A 299 -14.95 -11.95 24.47
N SER A 300 -15.53 -10.74 24.38
CA SER A 300 -15.55 -9.74 25.46
C SER A 300 -16.38 -10.11 26.70
N GLY A 301 -17.13 -11.21 26.68
CA GLY A 301 -18.05 -11.64 27.72
C GLY A 301 -19.29 -10.74 27.89
N LYS A 302 -19.44 -9.67 27.10
CA LYS A 302 -20.60 -8.77 27.11
C LYS A 302 -21.69 -9.29 26.19
N LYS A 303 -22.95 -8.86 26.43
CA LYS A 303 -24.05 -9.12 25.51
C LYS A 303 -23.82 -8.39 24.19
N TYR A 304 -24.15 -9.00 23.03
CA TYR A 304 -23.93 -8.44 21.69
C TYR A 304 -24.41 -7.00 21.56
N LYS A 305 -25.64 -6.68 22.03
CA LYS A 305 -26.18 -5.30 22.06
C LYS A 305 -25.41 -4.28 22.90
N LYS A 306 -24.50 -4.74 23.78
CA LYS A 306 -23.65 -3.88 24.64
C LYS A 306 -22.17 -3.95 24.23
N CYS A 307 -21.88 -4.47 23.06
CA CYS A 307 -20.55 -4.63 22.47
C CYS A 307 -20.61 -4.33 20.98
N CYS A 308 -20.30 -5.28 20.11
CA CYS A 308 -20.28 -5.09 18.65
C CYS A 308 -21.66 -4.78 18.01
N GLY A 309 -22.75 -4.98 18.70
CA GLY A 309 -24.11 -4.62 18.24
C GLY A 309 -24.61 -3.24 18.71
N GLN A 310 -23.71 -2.34 19.16
CA GLN A 310 -24.07 -0.96 19.55
C GLN A 310 -24.04 0.05 18.39
N GLN A 311 -23.64 -0.38 17.19
CA GLN A 311 -23.63 0.47 16.01
C GLN A 311 -24.94 0.28 15.24
N ASP A 312 -26.03 0.92 15.71
CA ASP A 312 -27.23 1.29 14.97
C ASP A 312 -27.74 2.63 15.54
#